data_73ae30d7bf64b494dc012022afff5438
#
_entry.id   73ae30d7bf64b494dc012022afff5438
#
_cell.length_a   1.000
_cell.length_b   1.000
_cell.length_c   1.000
_cell.angle_alpha   90.00
_cell.angle_beta   90.00
_cell.angle_gamma   90.00
#
_symmetry.space_group_name_H-M   'P 1'
#
loop_
_entity.id
_entity.type
_entity.pdbx_description
1 polymer ?
#
loop_
_entity_poly.entity_id
_entity_poly.type
_entity_poly.pdbx_seq_one_letter_code
_entity_poly.pdbx_strand_id
1 'polypeptide(L)'
;MSVDARLTTARRLETHWEEIAPTAVHEYYRLARHLGVQGILTSASLISLAEHTLAERDIVASDPRQLAPAIVVPDNRGRINWTLIKRKPWFRSAVALCSKKTPKDYLEYLDEEGIHYIVAGEEHVDLEAALDALWERYRIGMLACLGGAQLTGALLRRGLIDEISVVIAPLAIGGMTTPTLFEASDLTSLHQILRLRLSHFMGLEGGAVWLRYEVIPKE
;
A
#
# COMPACT_ATOMS: atom_id res chain seq x y z
N MET A 1 -4.48 -9.50 -7.51
CA MET A 1 -4.57 -10.75 -6.71
C MET A 1 -5.12 -11.91 -7.55
N SER A 2 -4.99 -13.15 -7.11
CA SER A 2 -5.63 -14.32 -7.73
C SER A 2 -7.13 -14.39 -7.45
N VAL A 3 -7.86 -15.31 -8.12
CA VAL A 3 -9.31 -15.54 -7.91
C VAL A 3 -9.61 -15.96 -6.47
N ASP A 4 -8.70 -16.69 -5.83
CA ASP A 4 -8.80 -17.10 -4.42
C ASP A 4 -8.18 -16.07 -3.45
N ALA A 5 -8.12 -14.80 -3.87
CA ALA A 5 -7.70 -13.63 -3.10
C ALA A 5 -6.24 -13.64 -2.59
N ARG A 6 -5.33 -14.41 -3.21
CA ARG A 6 -3.93 -14.41 -2.81
C ARG A 6 -3.17 -13.24 -3.41
N LEU A 7 -2.30 -12.61 -2.60
CA LEU A 7 -1.46 -11.49 -3.02
C LEU A 7 -0.09 -11.94 -3.54
N THR A 8 0.37 -13.10 -3.13
CA THR A 8 1.69 -13.65 -3.48
C THR A 8 1.58 -15.12 -3.83
N THR A 9 2.62 -15.67 -4.42
CA THR A 9 2.69 -17.11 -4.75
C THR A 9 3.01 -17.97 -3.53
N ALA A 10 3.77 -17.42 -2.56
CA ALA A 10 4.01 -18.04 -1.25
C ALA A 10 4.57 -17.01 -0.26
N ARG A 11 4.49 -17.30 1.05
CA ARG A 11 4.90 -16.37 2.12
C ARG A 11 6.41 -16.00 2.08
N ARG A 12 7.24 -16.81 1.47
CA ARG A 12 8.71 -16.63 1.38
C ARG A 12 9.26 -16.56 -0.03
N LEU A 13 8.41 -16.70 -1.04
CA LEU A 13 8.82 -16.55 -2.43
C LEU A 13 8.57 -15.12 -2.87
N GLU A 14 9.48 -14.59 -3.63
CA GLU A 14 9.29 -13.33 -4.33
C GLU A 14 8.05 -13.41 -5.21
N THR A 15 7.36 -12.29 -5.32
CA THR A 15 6.12 -12.23 -6.09
C THR A 15 6.46 -12.15 -7.56
N HIS A 16 6.36 -13.25 -8.29
CA HIS A 16 6.59 -13.31 -9.72
C HIS A 16 5.32 -13.02 -10.54
N TRP A 17 4.55 -12.01 -10.11
CA TRP A 17 3.32 -11.65 -10.80
C TRP A 17 3.53 -11.29 -12.27
N GLU A 18 4.64 -10.64 -12.60
CA GLU A 18 5.00 -10.29 -13.96
C GLU A 18 5.25 -11.52 -14.85
N GLU A 19 5.67 -12.63 -14.27
CA GLU A 19 5.91 -13.87 -15.00
C GLU A 19 4.61 -14.66 -15.18
N ILE A 20 3.77 -14.72 -14.13
CA ILE A 20 2.57 -15.58 -14.13
C ILE A 20 1.31 -14.87 -14.63
N ALA A 21 1.24 -13.55 -14.56
CA ALA A 21 0.09 -12.76 -14.99
C ALA A 21 0.51 -11.37 -15.54
N PRO A 22 1.38 -11.30 -16.56
CA PRO A 22 1.94 -10.03 -17.04
C PRO A 22 0.87 -9.04 -17.47
N THR A 23 -0.17 -9.48 -18.14
CA THR A 23 -1.29 -8.63 -18.59
C THR A 23 -2.05 -8.04 -17.43
N ALA A 24 -2.37 -8.84 -16.39
CA ALA A 24 -3.07 -8.33 -15.20
C ALA A 24 -2.20 -7.33 -14.42
N VAL A 25 -0.89 -7.53 -14.37
CA VAL A 25 0.06 -6.58 -13.77
C VAL A 25 0.12 -5.28 -14.57
N HIS A 26 0.20 -5.36 -15.89
CA HIS A 26 0.16 -4.18 -16.75
C HIS A 26 -1.11 -3.37 -16.53
N GLU A 27 -2.27 -4.01 -16.53
CA GLU A 27 -3.57 -3.38 -16.29
C GLU A 27 -3.65 -2.76 -14.88
N TYR A 28 -3.15 -3.46 -13.86
CA TYR A 28 -3.08 -2.92 -12.49
C TYR A 28 -2.31 -1.59 -12.44
N TYR A 29 -1.10 -1.53 -13.02
CA TYR A 29 -0.33 -0.29 -13.03
C TYR A 29 -0.94 0.79 -13.91
N ARG A 30 -1.59 0.42 -15.02
CA ARG A 30 -2.32 1.36 -15.87
C ARG A 30 -3.46 2.02 -15.09
N LEU A 31 -4.26 1.24 -14.37
CA LEU A 31 -5.36 1.74 -13.56
C LEU A 31 -4.86 2.56 -12.37
N ALA A 32 -3.83 2.12 -11.66
CA ALA A 32 -3.26 2.82 -10.52
C ALA A 32 -2.80 4.24 -10.89
N ARG A 33 -2.21 4.42 -12.08
CA ARG A 33 -1.81 5.75 -12.58
C ARG A 33 -2.97 6.73 -12.78
N HIS A 34 -4.16 6.23 -13.03
CA HIS A 34 -5.36 7.05 -13.27
C HIS A 34 -6.14 7.39 -11.99
N LEU A 35 -5.75 6.86 -10.84
CA LEU A 35 -6.45 7.13 -9.58
C LEU A 35 -6.31 8.56 -9.08
N GLY A 36 -5.32 9.33 -9.58
CA GLY A 36 -5.10 10.73 -9.18
C GLY A 36 -4.73 10.90 -7.71
N VAL A 37 -4.12 9.87 -7.09
CA VAL A 37 -3.75 9.88 -5.68
C VAL A 37 -2.58 10.83 -5.39
N GLN A 38 -2.60 11.43 -4.22
CA GLN A 38 -1.54 12.34 -3.75
C GLN A 38 -0.43 11.59 -3.01
N GLY A 39 -0.72 10.37 -2.52
CA GLY A 39 0.27 9.52 -1.85
C GLY A 39 -0.01 8.04 -2.07
N ILE A 40 1.07 7.26 -1.97
CA ILE A 40 1.04 5.81 -1.99
C ILE A 40 1.41 5.31 -0.60
N LEU A 41 0.44 4.75 0.10
CA LEU A 41 0.66 4.10 1.39
C LEU A 41 1.12 2.65 1.13
N THR A 42 2.26 2.29 1.69
CA THR A 42 2.85 0.95 1.51
C THR A 42 3.56 0.48 2.76
N SER A 43 3.93 -0.79 2.85
CA SER A 43 4.64 -1.32 4.01
C SER A 43 6.16 -1.16 3.88
N ALA A 44 6.85 -1.00 5.03
CA ALA A 44 8.30 -0.96 5.06
C ALA A 44 8.94 -2.21 4.43
N SER A 45 8.31 -3.37 4.58
CA SER A 45 8.82 -4.61 3.96
C SER A 45 8.80 -4.58 2.43
N LEU A 46 7.79 -3.95 1.83
CA LEU A 46 7.73 -3.79 0.37
C LEU A 46 8.75 -2.77 -0.13
N ILE A 47 8.96 -1.68 0.61
CA ILE A 47 10.00 -0.70 0.28
C ILE A 47 11.39 -1.33 0.42
N SER A 48 11.66 -2.08 1.49
CA SER A 48 12.95 -2.78 1.65
C SER A 48 13.18 -3.83 0.55
N LEU A 49 12.14 -4.50 0.07
CA LEU A 49 12.27 -5.37 -1.10
C LEU A 49 12.68 -4.59 -2.35
N ALA A 50 12.14 -3.39 -2.53
CA ALA A 50 12.49 -2.50 -3.63
C ALA A 50 13.96 -2.00 -3.57
N GLU A 51 14.61 -2.02 -2.40
CA GLU A 51 16.05 -1.73 -2.29
C GLU A 51 16.88 -2.68 -3.17
N HIS A 52 16.46 -3.94 -3.27
CA HIS A 52 17.22 -5.02 -3.91
C HIS A 52 16.70 -5.44 -5.29
N THR A 53 15.41 -5.31 -5.56
CA THR A 53 14.76 -5.96 -6.72
C THR A 53 14.25 -5.03 -7.80
N LEU A 54 13.95 -3.77 -7.49
CA LEU A 54 13.37 -2.87 -8.48
C LEU A 54 14.44 -2.05 -9.22
N ALA A 55 15.08 -2.69 -10.18
CA ALA A 55 15.62 -1.98 -11.31
C ALA A 55 14.43 -1.44 -12.15
N GLU A 56 14.34 -0.12 -12.28
CA GLU A 56 13.75 0.59 -13.43
C GLU A 56 12.25 0.44 -13.76
N ARG A 57 11.37 0.01 -12.88
CA ARG A 57 9.96 0.04 -13.20
C ARG A 57 9.28 1.30 -12.67
N ASP A 58 8.98 2.20 -13.60
CA ASP A 58 8.21 3.41 -13.35
C ASP A 58 6.81 3.10 -12.81
N ILE A 59 6.67 3.10 -11.49
CA ILE A 59 5.35 3.27 -10.84
C ILE A 59 4.86 4.72 -11.04
N VAL A 60 5.73 5.58 -11.53
CA VAL A 60 5.51 7.01 -11.72
C VAL A 60 4.78 7.27 -13.03
N ALA A 61 3.79 8.14 -12.96
CA ALA A 61 3.09 8.65 -14.12
C ALA A 61 4.07 9.11 -15.22
N SER A 62 3.82 8.66 -16.43
CA SER A 62 4.61 9.03 -17.62
C SER A 62 4.43 10.49 -18.04
N ASP A 63 3.54 11.25 -17.39
CA ASP A 63 3.35 12.69 -17.63
C ASP A 63 4.19 13.47 -16.62
N PRO A 64 5.26 14.17 -17.07
CA PRO A 64 6.09 15.00 -16.20
C PRO A 64 5.34 16.16 -15.55
N ARG A 65 4.10 16.45 -15.97
CA ARG A 65 3.21 17.45 -15.37
C ARG A 65 2.40 16.92 -14.20
N GLN A 66 2.26 15.60 -14.05
CA GLN A 66 1.68 15.00 -12.85
C GLN A 66 2.78 14.91 -11.77
N LEU A 67 2.56 15.62 -10.65
CA LEU A 67 3.39 15.43 -9.47
C LEU A 67 3.27 13.96 -9.05
N ALA A 68 4.41 13.27 -8.99
CA ALA A 68 4.43 11.90 -8.51
C ALA A 68 3.91 11.87 -7.07
N PRO A 69 3.07 10.89 -6.70
CA PRO A 69 2.55 10.79 -5.36
C PRO A 69 3.67 10.56 -4.34
N ALA A 70 3.54 11.14 -3.16
CA ALA A 70 4.46 10.89 -2.05
C ALA A 70 4.35 9.43 -1.58
N ILE A 71 5.48 8.82 -1.26
CA ILE A 71 5.49 7.50 -0.60
C ILE A 71 5.22 7.70 0.89
N VAL A 72 4.20 7.04 1.42
CA VAL A 72 3.85 7.06 2.84
C VAL A 72 4.08 5.67 3.42
N VAL A 73 4.90 5.57 4.48
CA VAL A 73 5.33 4.27 4.99
C VAL A 73 5.31 4.22 6.51
N PRO A 74 4.52 3.35 7.14
CA PRO A 74 4.67 3.04 8.56
C PRO A 74 5.99 2.30 8.81
N ASP A 75 6.94 2.96 9.47
CA ASP A 75 8.23 2.37 9.84
C ASP A 75 8.69 2.79 11.23
N ASN A 76 7.96 2.34 12.25
CA ASN A 76 8.31 2.59 13.65
C ASN A 76 9.53 1.81 14.15
N ARG A 77 10.13 0.94 13.34
CA ARG A 77 11.33 0.17 13.68
C ARG A 77 12.61 0.70 13.01
N GLY A 78 12.49 1.66 12.12
CA GLY A 78 13.64 2.23 11.42
C GLY A 78 14.35 1.25 10.49
N ARG A 79 13.61 0.56 9.61
CA ARG A 79 14.17 -0.50 8.77
C ARG A 79 14.52 -0.07 7.36
N ILE A 80 14.02 1.08 6.91
CA ILE A 80 14.18 1.52 5.53
C ILE A 80 15.50 2.25 5.38
N ASN A 81 16.29 1.83 4.39
CA ASN A 81 17.49 2.55 3.97
C ASN A 81 17.11 3.62 2.92
N TRP A 82 16.79 4.82 3.41
CA TRP A 82 16.39 5.94 2.55
C TRP A 82 17.48 6.41 1.62
N THR A 83 18.75 6.28 2.01
CA THR A 83 19.89 6.59 1.14
C THR A 83 19.83 5.78 -0.16
N LEU A 84 19.44 4.50 -0.09
CA LEU A 84 19.28 3.67 -1.27
C LEU A 84 17.97 3.96 -2.01
N ILE A 85 16.87 4.16 -1.30
CA ILE A 85 15.55 4.44 -1.90
C ILE A 85 15.57 5.76 -2.68
N LYS A 86 16.21 6.80 -2.17
CA LYS A 86 16.34 8.10 -2.83
C LYS A 86 17.04 8.04 -4.19
N ARG A 87 17.86 7.02 -4.42
CA ARG A 87 18.56 6.81 -5.70
C ARG A 87 17.69 6.16 -6.77
N LYS A 88 16.50 5.66 -6.41
CA LYS A 88 15.60 5.02 -7.38
C LYS A 88 14.97 6.05 -8.32
N PRO A 89 14.89 5.78 -9.64
CA PRO A 89 14.36 6.74 -10.63
C PRO A 89 12.93 7.21 -10.34
N TRP A 90 12.14 6.36 -9.71
CA TRP A 90 10.74 6.63 -9.35
C TRP A 90 10.57 7.40 -8.04
N PHE A 91 11.62 7.55 -7.21
CA PHE A 91 11.51 8.29 -5.96
C PHE A 91 11.32 9.79 -6.22
N ARG A 92 10.41 10.42 -5.50
CA ARG A 92 10.19 11.89 -5.51
C ARG A 92 10.18 12.46 -4.11
N SER A 93 9.31 11.94 -3.25
CA SER A 93 9.20 12.37 -1.87
C SER A 93 8.66 11.23 -1.02
N ALA A 94 8.89 11.31 0.30
CA ALA A 94 8.37 10.33 1.25
C ALA A 94 7.99 10.99 2.57
N VAL A 95 7.06 10.34 3.27
CA VAL A 95 6.70 10.62 4.66
C VAL A 95 6.75 9.30 5.43
N ALA A 96 7.68 9.18 6.36
CA ALA A 96 7.75 8.05 7.28
C ALA A 96 6.73 8.25 8.41
N LEU A 97 5.91 7.23 8.70
CA LEU A 97 5.02 7.23 9.85
C LEU A 97 5.70 6.48 10.99
N CYS A 98 5.96 7.18 12.07
CA CYS A 98 6.70 6.74 13.23
C CYS A 98 5.80 6.71 14.47
N SER A 99 6.24 6.05 15.55
CA SER A 99 5.64 6.13 16.88
C SER A 99 6.65 6.71 17.86
N LYS A 100 6.24 6.97 19.10
CA LYS A 100 7.17 7.42 20.16
C LYS A 100 8.25 6.37 20.50
N LYS A 101 8.03 5.11 20.13
CA LYS A 101 9.01 4.02 20.29
C LYS A 101 10.00 3.92 19.11
N THR A 102 9.82 4.71 18.08
CA THR A 102 10.81 4.74 16.97
C THR A 102 12.16 5.18 17.53
N PRO A 103 13.26 4.46 17.21
CA PRO A 103 14.61 4.80 17.69
C PRO A 103 14.97 6.25 17.35
N LYS A 104 15.58 6.95 18.32
CA LYS A 104 15.95 8.36 18.13
C LYS A 104 17.00 8.55 17.02
N ASP A 105 17.98 7.66 16.97
CA ASP A 105 19.01 7.63 15.92
C ASP A 105 18.39 7.49 14.52
N TYR A 106 17.26 6.77 14.42
CA TYR A 106 16.54 6.69 13.14
C TYR A 106 15.82 8.00 12.81
N LEU A 107 15.25 8.70 13.78
CA LEU A 107 14.64 10.02 13.53
C LEU A 107 15.70 11.05 13.09
N GLU A 108 16.88 11.02 13.73
CA GLU A 108 18.03 11.83 13.33
C GLU A 108 18.48 11.50 11.90
N TYR A 109 18.55 10.21 11.56
CA TYR A 109 18.85 9.74 10.20
C TYR A 109 17.80 10.23 9.17
N LEU A 110 16.50 10.24 9.52
CA LEU A 110 15.46 10.78 8.63
C LEU A 110 15.68 12.28 8.38
N ASP A 111 16.05 13.04 9.41
CA ASP A 111 16.37 14.47 9.27
C ASP A 111 17.60 14.68 8.38
N GLU A 112 18.68 13.92 8.56
CA GLU A 112 19.89 13.96 7.73
C GLU A 112 19.60 13.63 6.26
N GLU A 113 18.74 12.63 6.02
CA GLU A 113 18.33 12.24 4.67
C GLU A 113 17.27 13.17 4.05
N GLY A 114 16.73 14.13 4.83
CA GLY A 114 15.68 15.04 4.38
C GLY A 114 14.35 14.33 4.12
N ILE A 115 14.07 13.27 4.86
CA ILE A 115 12.82 12.52 4.78
C ILE A 115 11.86 13.08 5.83
N HIS A 116 10.71 13.55 5.38
CA HIS A 116 9.65 13.98 6.29
C HIS A 116 9.13 12.82 7.14
N TYR A 117 8.75 13.09 8.37
CA TYR A 117 8.12 12.07 9.21
C TYR A 117 7.03 12.64 10.12
N ILE A 118 6.13 11.76 10.53
CA ILE A 118 5.04 12.03 11.48
C ILE A 118 5.19 11.04 12.63
N VAL A 119 5.27 11.54 13.86
CA VAL A 119 5.23 10.70 15.05
C VAL A 119 3.80 10.70 15.58
N ALA A 120 3.13 9.54 15.48
CA ALA A 120 1.78 9.31 15.93
C ALA A 120 1.67 7.95 16.63
N GLY A 121 1.12 7.93 17.85
CA GLY A 121 0.99 6.74 18.68
C GLY A 121 2.18 6.47 19.60
N GLU A 122 1.97 5.61 20.58
CA GLU A 122 2.96 5.30 21.63
C GLU A 122 3.90 4.17 21.20
N GLU A 123 3.41 2.92 21.21
CA GLU A 123 4.17 1.70 20.87
C GLU A 123 4.21 1.42 19.36
N HIS A 124 3.11 1.70 18.69
CA HIS A 124 2.93 1.49 17.25
C HIS A 124 2.38 2.76 16.62
N VAL A 125 2.53 2.87 15.31
CA VAL A 125 1.92 3.97 14.56
C VAL A 125 0.41 3.94 14.74
N ASP A 126 -0.12 5.04 15.24
CA ASP A 126 -1.55 5.32 15.21
C ASP A 126 -1.91 5.78 13.80
N LEU A 127 -2.53 4.88 13.03
CA LEU A 127 -2.83 5.14 11.62
C LEU A 127 -3.84 6.25 11.43
N GLU A 128 -4.85 6.37 12.31
CA GLU A 128 -5.86 7.40 12.23
C GLU A 128 -5.23 8.79 12.46
N ALA A 129 -4.54 8.97 13.57
CA ALA A 129 -3.83 10.22 13.86
C ALA A 129 -2.74 10.56 12.81
N ALA A 130 -2.10 9.54 12.23
CA ALA A 130 -1.11 9.75 11.18
C ALA A 130 -1.76 10.21 9.87
N LEU A 131 -2.93 9.68 9.49
CA LEU A 131 -3.68 10.11 8.31
C LEU A 131 -4.19 11.54 8.46
N ASP A 132 -4.70 11.91 9.65
CA ASP A 132 -5.10 13.29 9.95
C ASP A 132 -3.91 14.25 9.81
N ALA A 133 -2.76 13.89 10.37
CA ALA A 133 -1.56 14.70 10.27
C ALA A 133 -1.02 14.80 8.82
N LEU A 134 -1.19 13.78 8.00
CA LEU A 134 -0.87 13.85 6.56
C LEU A 134 -1.71 14.90 5.85
N TRP A 135 -3.01 14.94 6.13
CA TRP A 135 -3.88 15.97 5.59
C TRP A 135 -3.52 17.37 6.11
N GLU A 136 -3.36 17.52 7.42
CA GLU A 136 -3.10 18.82 8.03
C GLU A 136 -1.79 19.45 7.57
N ARG A 137 -0.70 18.65 7.56
CA ARG A 137 0.66 19.15 7.30
C ARG A 137 1.02 19.20 5.82
N TYR A 138 0.57 18.20 5.05
CA TYR A 138 1.01 18.00 3.67
C TYR A 138 -0.12 18.10 2.64
N ARG A 139 -1.38 18.25 3.10
CA ARG A 139 -2.58 18.24 2.25
C ARG A 139 -2.72 16.96 1.42
N ILE A 140 -2.22 15.86 1.92
CA ILE A 140 -2.38 14.53 1.33
C ILE A 140 -3.71 13.96 1.85
N GLY A 141 -4.78 14.08 1.04
CA GLY A 141 -6.13 13.63 1.39
C GLY A 141 -6.56 12.37 0.63
N MET A 142 -5.87 12.01 -0.45
CA MET A 142 -6.16 10.79 -1.21
C MET A 142 -4.92 9.89 -1.27
N LEU A 143 -5.01 8.74 -0.61
CA LEU A 143 -3.96 7.72 -0.56
C LEU A 143 -4.43 6.44 -1.26
N ALA A 144 -3.56 5.84 -2.08
CA ALA A 144 -3.74 4.44 -2.49
C ALA A 144 -2.86 3.54 -1.62
N CYS A 145 -3.47 2.61 -0.89
CA CYS A 145 -2.71 1.58 -0.19
C CYS A 145 -2.37 0.45 -1.17
N LEU A 146 -1.13 0.39 -1.62
CA LEU A 146 -0.67 -0.59 -2.62
C LEU A 146 -0.07 -1.84 -2.00
N GLY A 147 -0.22 -2.03 -0.71
CA GLY A 147 0.16 -3.31 -0.20
C GLY A 147 0.78 -3.41 1.18
N GLY A 148 1.04 -4.67 1.46
CA GLY A 148 1.28 -5.25 2.75
C GLY A 148 -0.05 -5.73 3.34
N ALA A 149 -0.34 -7.04 3.25
CA ALA A 149 -1.59 -7.64 3.76
C ALA A 149 -1.89 -7.26 5.22
N GLN A 150 -0.86 -7.12 6.05
CA GLN A 150 -1.01 -6.68 7.44
C GLN A 150 -1.38 -5.20 7.55
N LEU A 151 -0.83 -4.34 6.68
CA LEU A 151 -1.19 -2.92 6.66
C LEU A 151 -2.63 -2.73 6.20
N THR A 152 -3.03 -3.37 5.10
CA THR A 152 -4.42 -3.34 4.62
C THR A 152 -5.39 -3.93 5.65
N GLY A 153 -4.98 -5.01 6.34
CA GLY A 153 -5.73 -5.59 7.45
C GLY A 153 -5.88 -4.64 8.65
N ALA A 154 -4.84 -3.88 8.98
CA ALA A 154 -4.89 -2.88 10.05
C ALA A 154 -5.82 -1.71 9.70
N LEU A 155 -5.80 -1.24 8.46
CA LEU A 155 -6.73 -0.22 7.95
C LEU A 155 -8.18 -0.72 7.98
N LEU A 156 -8.39 -1.96 7.51
CA LEU A 156 -9.69 -2.62 7.53
C LEU A 156 -10.30 -2.65 8.95
N ARG A 157 -9.51 -3.09 9.94
CA ARG A 157 -9.99 -3.22 11.32
C ARG A 157 -10.31 -1.90 11.99
N ARG A 158 -9.67 -0.82 11.55
CA ARG A 158 -9.92 0.55 12.06
C ARG A 158 -11.01 1.29 11.27
N GLY A 159 -11.54 0.70 10.18
CA GLY A 159 -12.52 1.38 9.33
C GLY A 159 -11.94 2.56 8.54
N LEU A 160 -10.65 2.51 8.23
CA LEU A 160 -9.91 3.58 7.53
C LEU A 160 -9.81 3.32 6.01
N ILE A 161 -10.76 2.57 5.45
CA ILE A 161 -10.83 2.27 4.02
C ILE A 161 -12.14 2.83 3.48
N ASP A 162 -12.06 3.71 2.51
CA ASP A 162 -13.22 4.29 1.82
C ASP A 162 -13.59 3.49 0.56
N GLU A 163 -12.59 2.98 -0.14
CA GLU A 163 -12.76 2.24 -1.39
C GLU A 163 -11.81 1.05 -1.47
N ILE A 164 -12.27 -0.03 -2.06
CA ILE A 164 -11.46 -1.20 -2.41
C ILE A 164 -11.46 -1.34 -3.92
N SER A 165 -10.29 -1.17 -4.54
CA SER A 165 -10.07 -1.33 -5.98
C SER A 165 -9.14 -2.50 -6.21
N VAL A 166 -9.59 -3.55 -6.89
CA VAL A 166 -8.80 -4.78 -7.09
C VAL A 166 -8.83 -5.25 -8.53
N VAL A 167 -7.66 -5.67 -9.01
CA VAL A 167 -7.52 -6.43 -10.25
C VAL A 167 -7.37 -7.90 -9.90
N ILE A 168 -8.28 -8.72 -10.37
CA ILE A 168 -8.29 -10.17 -10.18
C ILE A 168 -7.72 -10.82 -11.43
N ALA A 169 -6.55 -11.44 -11.31
CA ALA A 169 -5.95 -12.23 -12.36
C ALA A 169 -6.65 -13.60 -12.47
N PRO A 170 -6.78 -14.19 -13.67
CA PRO A 170 -7.45 -15.48 -13.89
C PRO A 170 -6.55 -16.66 -13.45
N LEU A 171 -6.16 -16.65 -12.18
CA LEU A 171 -5.26 -17.61 -11.54
C LEU A 171 -5.82 -18.05 -10.19
N ALA A 172 -5.61 -19.31 -9.83
CA ALA A 172 -5.84 -19.83 -8.50
C ALA A 172 -4.49 -20.30 -7.91
N ILE A 173 -4.14 -19.81 -6.74
CA ILE A 173 -2.83 -20.06 -6.11
C ILE A 173 -2.95 -21.05 -4.95
N GLY A 174 -3.98 -20.93 -4.13
CA GLY A 174 -4.15 -21.77 -2.95
C GLY A 174 -3.18 -21.43 -1.81
N GLY A 175 -2.98 -22.41 -0.93
CA GLY A 175 -2.07 -22.32 0.22
C GLY A 175 -2.74 -21.79 1.49
N MET A 176 -2.44 -22.44 2.63
CA MET A 176 -2.99 -22.05 3.94
C MET A 176 -2.31 -20.81 4.53
N THR A 177 -1.02 -20.61 4.22
CA THR A 177 -0.20 -19.52 4.77
C THR A 177 0.14 -18.44 3.75
N THR A 178 -0.37 -18.58 2.53
CA THR A 178 -0.18 -17.57 1.47
C THR A 178 -1.01 -16.33 1.80
N PRO A 179 -0.40 -15.12 1.85
CA PRO A 179 -1.09 -13.90 2.22
C PRO A 179 -2.31 -13.59 1.34
N THR A 180 -3.37 -13.15 1.98
CA THR A 180 -4.58 -12.63 1.31
C THR A 180 -4.55 -11.10 1.23
N LEU A 181 -5.56 -10.50 0.61
CA LEU A 181 -5.65 -9.04 0.49
C LEU A 181 -5.66 -8.34 1.87
N PHE A 182 -6.28 -8.96 2.87
CA PHE A 182 -6.37 -8.44 4.23
C PHE A 182 -5.95 -9.50 5.25
N GLU A 183 -4.80 -9.32 5.90
CA GLU A 183 -4.38 -10.10 7.07
C GLU A 183 -4.66 -9.30 8.34
N ALA A 184 -5.69 -9.67 9.05
CA ALA A 184 -6.09 -9.06 10.30
C ALA A 184 -6.46 -10.16 11.32
N SER A 185 -6.57 -9.78 12.61
CA SER A 185 -7.11 -10.67 13.64
C SER A 185 -8.51 -11.15 13.28
N ASP A 186 -8.89 -12.31 13.77
CA ASP A 186 -10.24 -12.83 13.61
C ASP A 186 -11.28 -11.86 14.18
N LEU A 187 -12.47 -11.92 13.61
CA LEU A 187 -13.59 -11.11 14.08
C LEU A 187 -14.02 -11.56 15.47
N THR A 188 -14.21 -10.61 16.37
CA THR A 188 -14.85 -10.81 17.67
C THR A 188 -16.30 -10.36 17.68
N SER A 189 -16.73 -9.65 16.65
CA SER A 189 -18.10 -9.17 16.48
C SER A 189 -18.43 -8.97 15.00
N LEU A 190 -19.68 -9.23 14.63
CA LEU A 190 -20.20 -8.98 13.26
C LEU A 190 -20.19 -7.48 12.90
N HIS A 191 -20.17 -6.60 13.88
CA HIS A 191 -20.04 -5.16 13.64
C HIS A 191 -18.66 -4.75 13.07
N GLN A 192 -17.69 -5.64 13.11
CA GLN A 192 -16.36 -5.39 12.50
C GLN A 192 -16.33 -5.70 11.00
N ILE A 193 -17.41 -6.25 10.44
CA ILE A 193 -17.53 -6.48 8.99
C ILE A 193 -17.78 -5.13 8.31
N LEU A 194 -16.99 -4.83 7.27
CA LEU A 194 -17.29 -3.73 6.36
C LEU A 194 -18.31 -4.18 5.31
N ARG A 195 -19.38 -3.41 5.16
CA ARG A 195 -20.33 -3.60 4.07
C ARG A 195 -19.84 -2.83 2.84
N LEU A 196 -19.95 -3.44 1.69
CA LEU A 196 -19.44 -2.90 0.45
C LEU A 196 -20.58 -2.76 -0.58
N ARG A 197 -20.51 -1.68 -1.37
CA ARG A 197 -21.34 -1.47 -2.56
C ARG A 197 -20.46 -1.55 -3.80
N LEU A 198 -20.79 -2.43 -4.72
CA LEU A 198 -20.10 -2.48 -6.00
C LEU A 198 -20.37 -1.18 -6.76
N SER A 199 -19.32 -0.41 -7.06
CA SER A 199 -19.41 0.85 -7.81
C SER A 199 -18.98 0.68 -9.26
N HIS A 200 -18.09 -0.27 -9.54
CA HIS A 200 -17.63 -0.53 -10.89
C HIS A 200 -17.15 -1.97 -11.06
N PHE A 201 -17.38 -2.54 -12.23
CA PHE A 201 -16.71 -3.78 -12.67
C PHE A 201 -16.40 -3.71 -14.15
N MET A 202 -15.29 -4.31 -14.56
CA MET A 202 -14.87 -4.36 -15.96
C MET A 202 -14.00 -5.59 -16.22
N GLY A 203 -14.29 -6.30 -17.32
CA GLY A 203 -13.36 -7.29 -17.86
C GLY A 203 -12.15 -6.58 -18.46
N LEU A 204 -10.97 -7.13 -18.22
CA LEU A 204 -9.71 -6.63 -18.71
C LEU A 204 -9.09 -7.62 -19.71
N GLU A 205 -8.09 -7.17 -20.42
CA GLU A 205 -7.33 -8.02 -21.33
C GLU A 205 -6.72 -9.21 -20.58
N GLY A 206 -6.58 -10.36 -21.24
CA GLY A 206 -6.05 -11.58 -20.64
C GLY A 206 -6.98 -12.26 -19.64
N GLY A 207 -8.29 -11.92 -19.61
CA GLY A 207 -9.29 -12.55 -18.74
C GLY A 207 -9.25 -12.07 -17.28
N ALA A 208 -8.49 -11.03 -16.98
CA ALA A 208 -8.54 -10.38 -15.66
C ALA A 208 -9.84 -9.59 -15.48
N VAL A 209 -10.19 -9.30 -14.22
CA VAL A 209 -11.37 -8.49 -13.89
C VAL A 209 -10.96 -7.38 -12.92
N TRP A 210 -11.40 -6.16 -13.20
CA TRP A 210 -11.29 -5.04 -12.29
C TRP A 210 -12.61 -4.82 -11.56
N LEU A 211 -12.53 -4.75 -10.23
CA LEU A 211 -13.66 -4.47 -9.35
C LEU A 211 -13.35 -3.25 -8.46
N ARG A 212 -14.34 -2.39 -8.29
CA ARG A 212 -14.31 -1.30 -7.31
C ARG A 212 -15.52 -1.40 -6.40
N TYR A 213 -15.26 -1.28 -5.11
CA TYR A 213 -16.26 -1.28 -4.07
C TYR A 213 -16.09 -0.03 -3.19
N GLU A 214 -17.16 0.67 -2.94
CA GLU A 214 -17.23 1.69 -1.91
C GLU A 214 -17.58 1.06 -0.57
N VAL A 215 -16.94 1.50 0.50
CA VAL A 215 -17.30 1.11 1.86
C VAL A 215 -18.56 1.86 2.27
N ILE A 216 -19.58 1.13 2.70
CA ILE A 216 -20.81 1.72 3.21
C ILE A 216 -20.54 2.16 4.66
N PRO A 217 -20.71 3.45 4.99
CA PRO A 217 -20.56 3.93 6.37
C PRO A 217 -21.45 3.16 7.33
N LYS A 218 -20.97 2.98 8.55
CA LYS A 218 -21.80 2.41 9.62
C LYS A 218 -22.79 3.48 10.09
N GLU A 219 -24.04 3.08 10.20
CA GLU A 219 -25.08 3.90 10.84
C GLU A 219 -24.84 4.02 12.35
#